data_d3c36f165b9f49685eb5ff828c8eea88
#
_entry.id   d3c36f165b9f49685eb5ff828c8eea88
#
_cell.length_a   1.000
_cell.length_b   1.000
_cell.length_c   1.000
_cell.angle_alpha   90.00
_cell.angle_beta   90.00
_cell.angle_gamma   90.00
#
_symmetry.space_group_name_H-M   'P 1'
#
loop_
_entity.id
_entity.type
_entity.pdbx_description
1 polymer ?
#
loop_
_entity_poly.entity_id
_entity_poly.type
_entity_poly.pdbx_seq_one_letter_code
_entity_poly.pdbx_strand_id
1 'polypeptide(L)'
;KKALKQARETIAECIGADNPDEIVFTSCGTESDNWVVENAVLQHSCIHTSSIEHHAILNSCAFAEKLGAKVEYLPVDKTGIVHKESLCNLSKGELVFIMFANYGIGTIEPIAQLVQIAHEYECLFHTDAVQAVGHVPINVKELGVDLLSASAHKFNGPKGIGFLYKRNGVELSPLIYGGSQEKGLRAGTENVAAIVAMAVALKENVSKLEHNIRHLKFLENMLLERLSENGVTFQRNGAVDHIPGNISMSFPNADGEAILHRLDFLGICVSTGSACDSKNTQISHVLKAIGLDEPLATGTIRISLGKDNTEDDITRITDALKKILG
;
A
#
# COMPACT_ATOMS: atom_id res chain seq x y z
N LYS A 1 -22.85 2.32 -20.27
CA LYS A 1 -23.10 3.46 -19.36
C LYS A 1 -23.70 3.01 -18.01
N LYS A 2 -24.81 2.22 -17.97
CA LYS A 2 -25.43 1.78 -16.70
C LYS A 2 -24.47 0.98 -15.82
N ALA A 3 -23.74 0.01 -16.39
CA ALA A 3 -22.78 -0.83 -15.65
C ALA A 3 -21.63 0.00 -15.05
N LEU A 4 -21.08 0.95 -15.81
CA LEU A 4 -20.04 1.86 -15.31
C LEU A 4 -20.55 2.72 -14.15
N LYS A 5 -21.75 3.29 -14.29
CA LYS A 5 -22.36 4.09 -13.21
C LYS A 5 -22.51 3.26 -11.93
N GLN A 6 -23.09 2.07 -12.05
CA GLN A 6 -23.29 1.18 -10.90
C GLN A 6 -21.96 0.73 -10.24
N ALA A 7 -20.93 0.44 -11.03
CA ALA A 7 -19.61 0.09 -10.52
C ALA A 7 -19.01 1.26 -9.73
N ARG A 8 -19.12 2.48 -10.26
CA ARG A 8 -18.63 3.70 -9.61
C ARG A 8 -19.35 3.98 -8.29
N GLU A 9 -20.69 3.85 -8.28
CA GLU A 9 -21.51 3.95 -7.08
C GLU A 9 -21.09 2.94 -6.02
N THR A 10 -20.90 1.68 -6.40
CA THR A 10 -20.45 0.61 -5.50
C THR A 10 -19.08 0.91 -4.89
N ILE A 11 -18.11 1.40 -5.68
CA ILE A 11 -16.77 1.73 -5.18
C ILE A 11 -16.86 2.91 -4.22
N ALA A 12 -17.60 3.97 -4.56
CA ALA A 12 -17.82 5.13 -3.70
C ALA A 12 -18.40 4.71 -2.34
N GLU A 13 -19.45 3.88 -2.34
CA GLU A 13 -20.03 3.33 -1.10
C GLU A 13 -18.99 2.53 -0.27
N CYS A 14 -18.17 1.71 -0.93
CA CYS A 14 -17.19 0.86 -0.24
C CYS A 14 -16.09 1.65 0.49
N ILE A 15 -15.74 2.84 0.01
CA ILE A 15 -14.71 3.69 0.63
C ILE A 15 -15.28 4.90 1.37
N GLY A 16 -16.62 5.02 1.46
CA GLY A 16 -17.28 6.12 2.16
C GLY A 16 -17.20 7.46 1.44
N ALA A 17 -17.05 7.50 0.11
CA ALA A 17 -17.07 8.74 -0.67
C ALA A 17 -18.47 9.35 -0.73
N ASP A 18 -18.55 10.68 -0.78
CA ASP A 18 -19.83 11.40 -0.80
C ASP A 18 -20.54 11.31 -2.15
N ASN A 19 -19.74 11.29 -3.22
CA ASN A 19 -20.25 11.32 -4.57
C ASN A 19 -19.52 10.28 -5.44
N PRO A 20 -20.23 9.44 -6.20
CA PRO A 20 -19.60 8.55 -7.17
C PRO A 20 -18.67 9.27 -8.16
N ASP A 21 -18.92 10.53 -8.45
CA ASP A 21 -18.08 11.34 -9.34
C ASP A 21 -16.68 11.64 -8.79
N GLU A 22 -16.41 11.34 -7.54
CA GLU A 22 -15.08 11.40 -6.91
C GLU A 22 -14.20 10.20 -7.26
N ILE A 23 -14.75 9.17 -7.90
CA ILE A 23 -14.00 8.00 -8.35
C ILE A 23 -13.62 8.18 -9.81
N VAL A 24 -12.35 8.12 -10.12
CA VAL A 24 -11.80 8.16 -11.50
C VAL A 24 -11.10 6.83 -11.79
N PHE A 25 -11.49 6.13 -12.84
CA PHE A 25 -10.89 4.84 -13.20
C PHE A 25 -9.53 5.03 -13.85
N THR A 26 -8.56 4.24 -13.40
CA THR A 26 -7.19 4.19 -13.90
C THR A 26 -6.81 2.74 -14.25
N SER A 27 -5.66 2.52 -14.86
CA SER A 27 -5.19 1.16 -15.17
C SER A 27 -4.61 0.42 -13.94
N CYS A 28 -4.15 1.15 -12.93
CA CYS A 28 -3.58 0.59 -11.70
C CYS A 28 -3.25 1.71 -10.70
N GLY A 29 -2.83 1.34 -9.48
CA GLY A 29 -2.34 2.30 -8.48
C GLY A 29 -1.17 3.14 -8.99
N THR A 30 -0.21 2.52 -9.69
CA THR A 30 0.95 3.24 -10.26
C THR A 30 0.53 4.39 -11.21
N GLU A 31 -0.50 4.19 -12.04
CA GLU A 31 -1.03 5.27 -12.88
C GLU A 31 -1.61 6.39 -12.01
N SER A 32 -2.40 6.04 -10.98
CA SER A 32 -2.99 7.01 -10.06
C SER A 32 -1.92 7.82 -9.32
N ASP A 33 -0.90 7.16 -8.79
CA ASP A 33 0.20 7.77 -8.05
C ASP A 33 1.02 8.72 -8.92
N ASN A 34 1.43 8.27 -10.11
CA ASN A 34 2.16 9.11 -11.06
C ASN A 34 1.35 10.33 -11.48
N TRP A 35 0.03 10.16 -11.67
CA TRP A 35 -0.86 11.27 -12.02
C TRP A 35 -0.85 12.37 -10.97
N VAL A 36 -0.89 12.01 -9.69
CA VAL A 36 -0.87 12.98 -8.59
C VAL A 36 0.49 13.68 -8.50
N VAL A 37 1.59 12.94 -8.61
CA VAL A 37 2.95 13.51 -8.62
C VAL A 37 3.13 14.47 -9.81
N GLU A 38 2.69 14.07 -11.01
CA GLU A 38 2.79 14.92 -12.22
C GLU A 38 1.99 16.22 -12.05
N ASN A 39 0.80 16.16 -11.45
CA ASN A 39 0.02 17.36 -11.16
C ASN A 39 0.71 18.31 -10.18
N ALA A 40 1.39 17.80 -9.15
CA ALA A 40 2.19 18.63 -8.26
C ALA A 40 3.31 19.34 -9.00
N VAL A 41 4.00 18.65 -9.93
CA VAL A 41 5.02 19.26 -10.80
C VAL A 41 4.44 20.38 -11.65
N LEU A 42 3.28 20.15 -12.29
CA LEU A 42 2.60 21.15 -13.13
C LEU A 42 2.16 22.40 -12.34
N GLN A 43 1.83 22.23 -11.07
CA GLN A 43 1.44 23.31 -10.17
C GLN A 43 2.64 23.97 -9.46
N HIS A 44 3.88 23.51 -9.74
CA HIS A 44 5.11 23.95 -9.07
C HIS A 44 5.07 23.76 -7.55
N SER A 45 4.32 22.78 -7.06
CA SER A 45 4.21 22.47 -5.65
C SER A 45 5.42 21.67 -5.17
N CYS A 46 5.87 21.90 -3.93
CA CYS A 46 6.77 20.99 -3.25
C CYS A 46 6.02 19.71 -2.89
N ILE A 47 6.69 18.57 -2.99
CA ILE A 47 6.14 17.25 -2.63
C ILE A 47 6.84 16.77 -1.37
N HIS A 48 6.06 16.49 -0.31
CA HIS A 48 6.53 15.85 0.92
C HIS A 48 6.06 14.39 0.90
N THR A 49 7.00 13.45 0.87
CA THR A 49 6.66 12.02 0.76
C THR A 49 7.47 11.18 1.72
N SER A 50 6.94 10.02 2.16
CA SER A 50 7.71 9.18 3.07
C SER A 50 8.89 8.48 2.37
N SER A 51 9.94 8.18 3.12
CA SER A 51 11.11 7.46 2.60
C SER A 51 10.82 5.96 2.35
N ILE A 52 9.65 5.46 2.75
CA ILE A 52 9.23 4.06 2.62
C ILE A 52 8.13 3.83 1.60
N GLU A 53 7.85 4.83 0.76
CA GLU A 53 6.84 4.72 -0.30
C GLU A 53 7.12 3.58 -1.28
N HIS A 54 6.07 3.18 -2.00
CA HIS A 54 6.23 2.28 -3.13
C HIS A 54 7.05 2.95 -4.25
N HIS A 55 7.79 2.14 -5.04
CA HIS A 55 8.60 2.65 -6.16
C HIS A 55 7.80 3.45 -7.20
N ALA A 56 6.47 3.25 -7.28
CA ALA A 56 5.60 4.10 -8.10
C ALA A 56 5.67 5.57 -7.70
N ILE A 57 5.85 5.86 -6.39
CA ILE A 57 6.00 7.21 -5.86
C ILE A 57 7.46 7.64 -5.91
N LEU A 58 8.37 6.85 -5.32
CA LEU A 58 9.78 7.22 -5.22
C LEU A 58 10.40 7.51 -6.59
N ASN A 59 10.10 6.67 -7.60
CA ASN A 59 10.64 6.86 -8.94
C ASN A 59 9.97 8.03 -9.68
N SER A 60 8.68 8.28 -9.47
CA SER A 60 8.01 9.46 -10.05
C SER A 60 8.48 10.75 -9.38
N CYS A 61 8.73 10.75 -8.08
CA CYS A 61 9.35 11.86 -7.37
C CYS A 61 10.78 12.13 -7.86
N ALA A 62 11.60 11.07 -8.00
CA ALA A 62 12.94 11.20 -8.56
C ALA A 62 12.95 11.71 -10.02
N PHE A 63 11.90 11.41 -10.78
CA PHE A 63 11.71 12.00 -12.11
C PHE A 63 11.26 13.46 -12.02
N ALA A 64 10.35 13.80 -11.11
CA ALA A 64 9.92 15.17 -10.84
C ALA A 64 11.09 16.08 -10.45
N GLU A 65 12.03 15.61 -9.61
CA GLU A 65 13.26 16.34 -9.27
C GLU A 65 14.12 16.68 -10.51
N LYS A 66 14.22 15.76 -11.48
CA LYS A 66 14.92 16.03 -12.75
C LYS A 66 14.25 17.11 -13.60
N LEU A 67 12.94 17.32 -13.40
CA LEU A 67 12.17 18.41 -14.01
C LEU A 67 12.22 19.72 -13.20
N GLY A 68 12.95 19.73 -12.06
CA GLY A 68 13.11 20.89 -11.20
C GLY A 68 12.11 21.02 -10.06
N ALA A 69 11.28 20.01 -9.82
CA ALA A 69 10.40 19.99 -8.66
C ALA A 69 11.22 19.81 -7.38
N LYS A 70 10.72 20.38 -6.28
CA LYS A 70 11.27 20.15 -4.95
C LYS A 70 10.55 18.95 -4.33
N VAL A 71 11.32 17.96 -3.88
CA VAL A 71 10.82 16.79 -3.16
C VAL A 71 11.52 16.70 -1.81
N GLU A 72 10.76 16.48 -0.75
CA GLU A 72 11.26 16.23 0.60
C GLU A 72 10.85 14.83 1.04
N TYR A 73 11.86 13.98 1.33
CA TYR A 73 11.66 12.60 1.78
C TYR A 73 11.63 12.57 3.30
N LEU A 74 10.45 12.35 3.86
CA LEU A 74 10.21 12.34 5.30
C LEU A 74 10.76 11.05 5.92
N PRO A 75 11.52 11.15 7.03
CA PRO A 75 12.00 9.99 7.74
C PRO A 75 10.87 9.27 8.46
N VAL A 76 11.09 7.98 8.71
CA VAL A 76 10.22 7.14 9.53
C VAL A 76 10.98 6.65 10.76
N ASP A 77 10.25 6.22 11.78
CA ASP A 77 10.85 5.56 12.93
C ASP A 77 11.16 4.07 12.67
N LYS A 78 11.63 3.36 13.71
CA LYS A 78 11.97 1.92 13.63
C LYS A 78 10.77 1.02 13.34
N THR A 79 9.56 1.52 13.50
CA THR A 79 8.30 0.81 13.20
C THR A 79 7.75 1.17 11.82
N GLY A 80 8.39 2.12 11.13
CA GLY A 80 7.98 2.61 9.82
C GLY A 80 6.87 3.65 9.88
N ILE A 81 6.71 4.38 10.98
CA ILE A 81 5.72 5.45 11.14
C ILE A 81 6.34 6.81 10.82
N VAL A 82 5.65 7.60 10.02
CA VAL A 82 5.93 9.03 9.81
C VAL A 82 5.41 9.81 11.00
N HIS A 83 6.29 10.51 11.70
CA HIS A 83 5.89 11.35 12.83
C HIS A 83 5.32 12.69 12.36
N LYS A 84 4.29 13.17 13.06
CA LYS A 84 3.61 14.44 12.76
C LYS A 84 4.57 15.65 12.76
N GLU A 85 5.63 15.61 13.56
CA GLU A 85 6.67 16.63 13.65
C GLU A 85 7.43 16.81 12.32
N SER A 86 7.43 15.78 11.46
CA SER A 86 8.04 15.85 10.11
C SER A 86 7.26 16.78 9.17
N LEU A 87 6.02 17.13 9.50
CA LEU A 87 5.15 18.01 8.70
C LEU A 87 5.11 19.47 9.22
N CYS A 88 5.99 19.85 10.16
CA CYS A 88 5.94 21.19 10.76
C CYS A 88 6.45 22.33 9.84
N ASN A 89 7.06 22.00 8.71
CA ASN A 89 7.65 22.98 7.77
C ASN A 89 6.89 23.10 6.45
N LEU A 90 5.64 22.65 6.40
CA LEU A 90 4.80 22.77 5.21
C LEU A 90 4.49 24.22 4.87
N SER A 91 4.33 24.50 3.60
CA SER A 91 3.86 25.79 3.07
C SER A 91 2.54 25.58 2.32
N LYS A 92 1.71 26.61 2.30
CA LYS A 92 0.42 26.58 1.60
C LYS A 92 0.55 26.11 0.15
N GLY A 93 -0.32 25.18 -0.24
CA GLY A 93 -0.41 24.66 -1.61
C GLY A 93 0.60 23.57 -1.96
N GLU A 94 1.36 23.08 -0.97
CA GLU A 94 2.23 21.91 -1.16
C GLU A 94 1.42 20.60 -1.12
N LEU A 95 2.01 19.51 -1.61
CA LEU A 95 1.42 18.19 -1.61
C LEU A 95 2.12 17.30 -0.57
N VAL A 96 1.34 16.72 0.34
CA VAL A 96 1.78 15.65 1.22
C VAL A 96 1.33 14.32 0.63
N PHE A 97 2.28 13.40 0.45
CA PHE A 97 2.07 12.09 -0.13
C PHE A 97 2.60 11.01 0.81
N ILE A 98 1.71 10.32 1.53
CA ILE A 98 2.09 9.26 2.48
C ILE A 98 1.18 8.05 2.25
N MET A 99 1.80 6.88 2.04
CA MET A 99 1.05 5.64 1.85
C MET A 99 0.22 5.28 3.08
N PHE A 100 -0.93 4.67 2.87
CA PHE A 100 -1.81 4.25 3.97
C PHE A 100 -1.19 3.12 4.79
N ALA A 101 -0.61 2.14 4.09
CA ALA A 101 0.03 1.00 4.74
C ALA A 101 1.21 0.50 3.91
N ASN A 102 2.29 0.18 4.59
CA ASN A 102 3.51 -0.26 3.93
C ASN A 102 3.40 -1.71 3.44
N TYR A 103 3.71 -1.92 2.17
CA TYR A 103 3.62 -3.23 1.53
C TYR A 103 4.66 -4.24 2.02
N GLY A 104 5.78 -3.78 2.58
CA GLY A 104 6.90 -4.62 3.03
C GLY A 104 6.74 -5.08 4.48
N ILE A 105 6.43 -4.17 5.37
CA ILE A 105 6.37 -4.39 6.84
C ILE A 105 4.96 -4.35 7.41
N GLY A 106 3.96 -4.01 6.59
CA GLY A 106 2.55 -3.99 6.98
C GLY A 106 2.10 -2.78 7.80
N THR A 107 3.01 -1.95 8.31
CA THR A 107 2.71 -0.78 9.15
C THR A 107 1.63 0.10 8.54
N ILE A 108 0.62 0.46 9.34
CA ILE A 108 -0.44 1.41 8.98
C ILE A 108 -0.06 2.78 9.49
N GLU A 109 -0.08 3.78 8.62
CA GLU A 109 0.23 5.17 8.97
C GLU A 109 -0.97 5.86 9.64
N PRO A 110 -0.73 6.82 10.54
CA PRO A 110 -1.78 7.57 11.22
C PRO A 110 -2.39 8.66 10.31
N ILE A 111 -2.94 8.24 9.16
CA ILE A 111 -3.36 9.11 8.05
C ILE A 111 -4.25 10.27 8.50
N ALA A 112 -5.29 10.01 9.31
CA ALA A 112 -6.22 11.06 9.74
C ALA A 112 -5.51 12.19 10.51
N GLN A 113 -4.49 11.85 11.33
CA GLN A 113 -3.72 12.86 12.06
C GLN A 113 -2.81 13.66 11.13
N LEU A 114 -2.16 12.98 10.18
CA LEU A 114 -1.27 13.63 9.21
C LEU A 114 -2.04 14.53 8.25
N VAL A 115 -3.23 14.10 7.81
CA VAL A 115 -4.16 14.91 7.00
C VAL A 115 -4.54 16.19 7.73
N GLN A 116 -4.92 16.08 9.02
CA GLN A 116 -5.29 17.26 9.80
C GLN A 116 -4.18 18.31 9.79
N ILE A 117 -2.93 17.89 10.00
CA ILE A 117 -1.77 18.79 9.98
C ILE A 117 -1.58 19.38 8.58
N ALA A 118 -1.61 18.57 7.52
CA ALA A 118 -1.47 19.08 6.16
C ALA A 118 -2.54 20.15 5.84
N HIS A 119 -3.77 19.93 6.27
CA HIS A 119 -4.86 20.88 6.07
C HIS A 119 -4.70 22.17 6.90
N GLU A 120 -4.08 22.13 8.10
CA GLU A 120 -3.75 23.34 8.87
C GLU A 120 -2.80 24.27 8.09
N TYR A 121 -1.97 23.71 7.20
CA TYR A 121 -1.09 24.44 6.28
C TYR A 121 -1.69 24.67 4.88
N GLU A 122 -2.97 24.36 4.69
CA GLU A 122 -3.65 24.44 3.39
C GLU A 122 -2.95 23.62 2.28
N CYS A 123 -2.38 22.47 2.64
CA CYS A 123 -1.77 21.50 1.73
C CYS A 123 -2.77 20.42 1.33
N LEU A 124 -2.61 19.87 0.11
CA LEU A 124 -3.33 18.67 -0.30
C LEU A 124 -2.67 17.41 0.28
N PHE A 125 -3.50 16.41 0.58
CA PHE A 125 -3.02 15.12 1.07
C PHE A 125 -3.46 13.98 0.16
N HIS A 126 -2.48 13.25 -0.38
CA HIS A 126 -2.69 12.00 -1.10
C HIS A 126 -2.22 10.80 -0.26
N THR A 127 -2.94 9.70 -0.34
CA THR A 127 -2.51 8.42 0.24
C THR A 127 -2.53 7.30 -0.81
N ASP A 128 -1.40 6.59 -0.98
CA ASP A 128 -1.40 5.29 -1.65
C ASP A 128 -2.03 4.26 -0.71
N ALA A 129 -3.29 3.93 -0.96
CA ALA A 129 -4.05 2.94 -0.19
C ALA A 129 -4.16 1.59 -0.92
N VAL A 130 -3.28 1.32 -1.88
CA VAL A 130 -3.27 0.08 -2.67
C VAL A 130 -3.20 -1.17 -1.78
N GLN A 131 -2.50 -1.12 -0.65
CA GLN A 131 -2.43 -2.25 0.30
C GLN A 131 -3.57 -2.24 1.33
N ALA A 132 -4.30 -1.14 1.48
CA ALA A 132 -5.28 -0.95 2.54
C ALA A 132 -6.73 -1.20 2.08
N VAL A 133 -7.08 -0.73 0.88
CA VAL A 133 -8.44 -0.86 0.33
C VAL A 133 -8.84 -2.34 0.22
N GLY A 134 -9.95 -2.69 0.87
CA GLY A 134 -10.47 -4.06 0.95
C GLY A 134 -9.80 -4.97 1.99
N HIS A 135 -8.80 -4.47 2.75
CA HIS A 135 -8.08 -5.20 3.80
C HIS A 135 -8.26 -4.61 5.19
N VAL A 136 -8.46 -3.30 5.27
CA VAL A 136 -8.79 -2.58 6.51
C VAL A 136 -9.95 -1.61 6.25
N PRO A 137 -10.65 -1.13 7.29
CA PRO A 137 -11.70 -0.15 7.13
C PRO A 137 -11.16 1.14 6.49
N ILE A 138 -11.80 1.60 5.42
CA ILE A 138 -11.51 2.87 4.75
C ILE A 138 -12.78 3.70 4.72
N ASN A 139 -12.71 4.92 5.24
CA ASN A 139 -13.73 5.95 5.08
C ASN A 139 -13.03 7.26 4.74
N VAL A 140 -13.05 7.65 3.47
CA VAL A 140 -12.30 8.81 2.98
C VAL A 140 -12.75 10.13 3.61
N LYS A 141 -14.02 10.22 4.08
CA LYS A 141 -14.53 11.39 4.81
C LYS A 141 -13.93 11.50 6.21
N GLU A 142 -13.93 10.38 6.94
CA GLU A 142 -13.36 10.34 8.29
C GLU A 142 -11.86 10.55 8.28
N LEU A 143 -11.17 10.01 7.26
CA LEU A 143 -9.75 10.22 7.04
C LEU A 143 -9.44 11.66 6.62
N GLY A 144 -10.37 12.32 5.91
CA GLY A 144 -10.19 13.67 5.39
C GLY A 144 -9.28 13.78 4.17
N VAL A 145 -8.82 12.66 3.59
CA VAL A 145 -7.89 12.67 2.45
C VAL A 145 -8.48 13.38 1.23
N ASP A 146 -7.62 14.04 0.47
CA ASP A 146 -8.00 14.73 -0.77
C ASP A 146 -7.96 13.79 -1.97
N LEU A 147 -6.99 12.87 -1.96
CA LEU A 147 -6.71 11.92 -3.02
C LEU A 147 -6.34 10.56 -2.42
N LEU A 148 -6.82 9.48 -3.06
CA LEU A 148 -6.48 8.11 -2.64
C LEU A 148 -6.32 7.21 -3.86
N SER A 149 -5.20 6.48 -3.94
CA SER A 149 -4.94 5.50 -4.99
C SER A 149 -5.30 4.08 -4.55
N ALA A 150 -5.90 3.31 -5.47
CA ALA A 150 -6.21 1.89 -5.26
C ALA A 150 -6.00 1.05 -6.51
N SER A 151 -5.77 -0.27 -6.34
CA SER A 151 -5.54 -1.21 -7.44
C SER A 151 -6.29 -2.52 -7.20
N ALA A 152 -7.13 -2.92 -8.16
CA ALA A 152 -8.07 -4.03 -8.02
C ALA A 152 -7.41 -5.37 -7.65
N HIS A 153 -6.24 -5.67 -8.24
CA HIS A 153 -5.55 -6.94 -8.02
C HIS A 153 -5.07 -7.15 -6.58
N LYS A 154 -5.03 -6.11 -5.77
CA LYS A 154 -4.67 -6.21 -4.35
C LYS A 154 -5.83 -6.68 -3.47
N PHE A 155 -7.06 -6.44 -3.89
CA PHE A 155 -8.28 -6.93 -3.22
C PHE A 155 -9.03 -7.99 -4.05
N ASN A 156 -8.27 -8.90 -4.69
CA ASN A 156 -8.78 -10.04 -5.46
C ASN A 156 -9.59 -9.67 -6.72
N GLY A 157 -9.45 -8.45 -7.21
CA GLY A 157 -9.98 -8.01 -8.49
C GLY A 157 -9.02 -8.28 -9.65
N PRO A 158 -9.39 -7.91 -10.88
CA PRO A 158 -8.54 -8.13 -12.05
C PRO A 158 -7.32 -7.22 -12.05
N LYS A 159 -6.23 -7.70 -12.67
CA LYS A 159 -5.06 -6.87 -13.00
C LYS A 159 -5.41 -5.87 -14.10
N GLY A 160 -4.69 -4.75 -14.17
CA GLY A 160 -4.86 -3.76 -15.24
C GLY A 160 -6.05 -2.81 -15.04
N ILE A 161 -6.55 -2.70 -13.82
CA ILE A 161 -7.58 -1.74 -13.41
C ILE A 161 -7.34 -1.26 -11.98
N GLY A 162 -7.60 0.02 -11.75
CA GLY A 162 -7.55 0.69 -10.45
C GLY A 162 -8.46 1.90 -10.44
N PHE A 163 -8.36 2.70 -9.41
CA PHE A 163 -9.05 3.99 -9.33
C PHE A 163 -8.26 5.00 -8.51
N LEU A 164 -8.48 6.26 -8.83
CA LEU A 164 -8.13 7.41 -8.01
C LEU A 164 -9.42 7.95 -7.40
N TYR A 165 -9.50 8.00 -6.08
CA TYR A 165 -10.46 8.85 -5.39
C TYR A 165 -9.94 10.29 -5.42
N LYS A 166 -10.78 11.21 -5.82
CA LYS A 166 -10.51 12.64 -5.90
C LYS A 166 -11.64 13.40 -5.21
N ARG A 167 -11.36 13.95 -4.03
CA ARG A 167 -12.36 14.73 -3.27
C ARG A 167 -12.94 15.84 -4.16
N ASN A 168 -14.22 16.08 -4.04
CA ASN A 168 -14.88 17.17 -4.76
C ASN A 168 -14.19 18.51 -4.44
N GLY A 169 -13.95 19.31 -5.47
CA GLY A 169 -13.22 20.59 -5.34
C GLY A 169 -11.69 20.50 -5.53
N VAL A 170 -11.09 19.31 -5.47
CA VAL A 170 -9.68 19.15 -5.86
C VAL A 170 -9.57 19.21 -7.38
N GLU A 171 -8.66 20.03 -7.88
CA GLU A 171 -8.41 20.17 -9.32
C GLU A 171 -7.19 19.35 -9.74
N LEU A 172 -7.36 18.54 -10.77
CA LEU A 172 -6.29 17.80 -11.43
C LEU A 172 -6.33 18.05 -12.93
N SER A 173 -5.17 18.33 -13.52
CA SER A 173 -5.01 18.31 -14.97
C SER A 173 -5.11 16.87 -15.50
N PRO A 174 -5.63 16.64 -16.71
CA PRO A 174 -5.68 15.30 -17.28
C PRO A 174 -4.29 14.65 -17.39
N LEU A 175 -4.16 13.39 -16.98
CA LEU A 175 -2.94 12.61 -17.21
C LEU A 175 -2.84 12.13 -18.67
N ILE A 176 -3.97 11.65 -19.21
CA ILE A 176 -4.05 11.13 -20.57
C ILE A 176 -5.03 11.99 -21.35
N TYR A 177 -4.51 12.70 -22.34
CA TYR A 177 -5.28 13.58 -23.18
C TYR A 177 -5.98 12.81 -24.30
N GLY A 178 -7.25 13.16 -24.62
CA GLY A 178 -8.02 12.51 -25.67
C GLY A 178 -9.50 12.81 -25.61
N GLY A 179 -10.34 11.77 -25.60
CA GLY A 179 -11.78 11.92 -25.54
C GLY A 179 -12.30 12.33 -24.17
N SER A 180 -13.63 12.42 -24.03
CA SER A 180 -14.30 12.92 -22.81
C SER A 180 -14.54 11.85 -21.72
N GLN A 181 -13.87 10.70 -21.81
CA GLN A 181 -13.98 9.67 -20.78
C GLN A 181 -13.52 10.21 -19.43
N GLU A 182 -14.07 9.67 -18.34
CA GLU A 182 -13.82 10.16 -16.97
C GLU A 182 -13.95 11.70 -16.88
N LYS A 183 -14.94 12.28 -17.53
CA LYS A 183 -15.19 13.73 -17.60
C LYS A 183 -14.02 14.53 -18.17
N GLY A 184 -13.23 13.92 -19.05
CA GLY A 184 -12.04 14.52 -19.66
C GLY A 184 -10.78 14.41 -18.80
N LEU A 185 -10.87 13.88 -17.61
CA LEU A 185 -9.71 13.72 -16.71
C LEU A 185 -8.80 12.57 -17.11
N ARG A 186 -9.38 11.49 -17.65
CA ARG A 186 -8.63 10.32 -18.09
C ARG A 186 -9.23 9.74 -19.36
N ALA A 187 -8.68 10.10 -20.49
CA ALA A 187 -9.15 9.65 -21.78
C ALA A 187 -8.83 8.16 -22.05
N GLY A 188 -9.45 7.60 -23.06
CA GLY A 188 -9.33 6.21 -23.49
C GLY A 188 -10.61 5.43 -23.20
N THR A 189 -10.93 4.50 -24.10
CA THR A 189 -12.13 3.65 -23.98
C THR A 189 -12.11 2.87 -22.66
N GLU A 190 -13.19 2.95 -21.92
CA GLU A 190 -13.31 2.34 -20.59
C GLU A 190 -13.30 0.80 -20.70
N ASN A 191 -12.49 0.15 -19.89
CA ASN A 191 -12.49 -1.31 -19.73
C ASN A 191 -13.66 -1.72 -18.82
N VAL A 192 -14.88 -1.72 -19.40
CA VAL A 192 -16.12 -1.94 -18.66
C VAL A 192 -16.10 -3.27 -17.89
N ALA A 193 -15.56 -4.33 -18.48
CA ALA A 193 -15.51 -5.65 -17.84
C ALA A 193 -14.64 -5.63 -16.57
N ALA A 194 -13.44 -5.07 -16.67
CA ALA A 194 -12.53 -4.99 -15.53
C ALA A 194 -13.04 -4.02 -14.44
N ILE A 195 -13.67 -2.89 -14.83
CA ILE A 195 -14.27 -1.95 -13.88
C ILE A 195 -15.40 -2.60 -13.08
N VAL A 196 -16.29 -3.34 -13.75
CA VAL A 196 -17.39 -4.05 -13.05
C VAL A 196 -16.83 -5.14 -12.13
N ALA A 197 -15.85 -5.92 -12.61
CA ALA A 197 -15.22 -6.97 -11.80
C ALA A 197 -14.48 -6.38 -10.58
N MET A 198 -13.80 -5.21 -10.71
CA MET A 198 -13.20 -4.49 -9.61
C MET A 198 -14.23 -4.10 -8.54
N ALA A 199 -15.37 -3.52 -8.95
CA ALA A 199 -16.43 -3.12 -8.02
C ALA A 199 -17.02 -4.31 -7.27
N VAL A 200 -17.23 -5.46 -7.95
CA VAL A 200 -17.71 -6.69 -7.32
C VAL A 200 -16.71 -7.23 -6.31
N ALA A 201 -15.43 -7.29 -6.69
CA ALA A 201 -14.37 -7.76 -5.79
C ALA A 201 -14.24 -6.88 -4.54
N LEU A 202 -14.27 -5.55 -4.70
CA LEU A 202 -14.18 -4.63 -3.56
C LEU A 202 -15.38 -4.81 -2.62
N LYS A 203 -16.61 -4.85 -3.16
CA LYS A 203 -17.82 -5.07 -2.38
C LYS A 203 -17.77 -6.37 -1.60
N GLU A 204 -17.29 -7.45 -2.21
CA GLU A 204 -17.14 -8.75 -1.53
C GLU A 204 -16.15 -8.66 -0.36
N ASN A 205 -14.98 -8.06 -0.58
CA ASN A 205 -13.97 -7.91 0.48
C ASN A 205 -14.49 -7.04 1.64
N VAL A 206 -15.09 -5.90 1.33
CA VAL A 206 -15.65 -4.98 2.35
C VAL A 206 -16.79 -5.65 3.13
N SER A 207 -17.66 -6.42 2.47
CA SER A 207 -18.76 -7.13 3.15
C SER A 207 -18.30 -8.21 4.14
N LYS A 208 -17.09 -8.75 3.97
CA LYS A 208 -16.49 -9.78 4.82
C LYS A 208 -15.33 -9.26 5.66
N LEU A 209 -15.09 -7.96 5.66
CA LEU A 209 -13.86 -7.34 6.16
C LEU A 209 -13.55 -7.72 7.62
N GLU A 210 -14.51 -7.55 8.54
CA GLU A 210 -14.32 -7.89 9.95
C GLU A 210 -14.04 -9.38 10.18
N HIS A 211 -14.72 -10.25 9.42
CA HIS A 211 -14.46 -11.69 9.47
C HIS A 211 -13.03 -12.01 9.02
N ASN A 212 -12.62 -11.46 7.88
CA ASN A 212 -11.29 -11.67 7.33
C ASN A 212 -10.19 -11.13 8.25
N ILE A 213 -10.38 -9.95 8.84
CA ILE A 213 -9.44 -9.37 9.82
C ILE A 213 -9.27 -10.30 11.03
N ARG A 214 -10.37 -10.79 11.62
CA ARG A 214 -10.29 -11.72 12.77
C ARG A 214 -9.59 -13.01 12.39
N HIS A 215 -9.92 -13.58 11.24
CA HIS A 215 -9.31 -14.81 10.74
C HIS A 215 -7.80 -14.65 10.54
N LEU A 216 -7.38 -13.59 9.83
CA LEU A 216 -5.97 -13.33 9.54
C LEU A 216 -5.16 -13.03 10.82
N LYS A 217 -5.71 -12.26 11.75
CA LYS A 217 -5.08 -12.03 13.07
C LYS A 217 -4.94 -13.34 13.88
N PHE A 218 -5.93 -14.21 13.82
CA PHE A 218 -5.85 -15.52 14.48
C PHE A 218 -4.72 -16.36 13.88
N LEU A 219 -4.64 -16.48 12.56
CA LEU A 219 -3.58 -17.22 11.87
C LEU A 219 -2.20 -16.62 12.09
N GLU A 220 -2.08 -15.30 12.11
CA GLU A 220 -0.84 -14.59 12.40
C GLU A 220 -0.35 -14.90 13.82
N ASN A 221 -1.21 -14.78 14.83
CA ASN A 221 -0.86 -15.10 16.21
C ASN A 221 -0.41 -16.56 16.34
N MET A 222 -1.13 -17.49 15.74
CA MET A 222 -0.77 -18.91 15.72
C MET A 222 0.61 -19.15 15.07
N LEU A 223 0.93 -18.43 13.98
CA LEU A 223 2.25 -18.51 13.35
C LEU A 223 3.36 -18.07 14.32
N LEU A 224 3.20 -16.91 14.95
CA LEU A 224 4.20 -16.34 15.86
C LEU A 224 4.40 -17.21 17.11
N GLU A 225 3.32 -17.68 17.72
CA GLU A 225 3.35 -18.58 18.87
C GLU A 225 4.07 -19.89 18.55
N ARG A 226 3.69 -20.56 17.45
CA ARG A 226 4.31 -21.83 17.05
C ARG A 226 5.79 -21.70 16.70
N LEU A 227 6.21 -20.61 16.06
CA LEU A 227 7.63 -20.38 15.79
C LEU A 227 8.40 -20.21 17.10
N SER A 228 7.85 -19.48 18.06
CA SER A 228 8.45 -19.29 19.39
C SER A 228 8.53 -20.61 20.16
N GLU A 229 7.47 -21.42 20.19
CA GLU A 229 7.41 -22.76 20.81
C GLU A 229 8.41 -23.72 20.16
N ASN A 230 8.61 -23.61 18.86
CA ASN A 230 9.59 -24.37 18.11
C ASN A 230 11.04 -23.92 18.33
N GLY A 231 11.29 -22.89 19.14
CA GLY A 231 12.61 -22.35 19.43
C GLY A 231 13.24 -21.56 18.26
N VAL A 232 12.45 -21.14 17.28
CA VAL A 232 12.93 -20.31 16.16
C VAL A 232 13.10 -18.88 16.65
N THR A 233 14.33 -18.35 16.54
CA THR A 233 14.62 -16.94 16.85
C THR A 233 14.28 -16.07 15.65
N PHE A 234 13.46 -15.06 15.86
CA PHE A 234 13.07 -14.09 14.83
C PHE A 234 12.78 -12.72 15.41
N GLN A 235 12.86 -11.70 14.58
CA GLN A 235 12.34 -10.35 14.84
C GLN A 235 11.20 -10.06 13.88
N ARG A 236 10.03 -9.65 14.39
CA ARG A 236 8.96 -9.10 13.59
C ARG A 236 9.24 -7.62 13.31
N ASN A 237 9.17 -7.21 12.05
CA ASN A 237 9.34 -5.82 11.62
C ASN A 237 7.99 -5.10 11.49
N GLY A 238 8.01 -3.76 11.63
CA GLY A 238 6.83 -2.92 11.51
C GLY A 238 6.12 -2.63 12.82
N ALA A 239 5.05 -1.84 12.76
CA ALA A 239 4.26 -1.42 13.90
C ALA A 239 3.32 -2.52 14.40
N VAL A 240 2.79 -2.31 15.62
CA VAL A 240 1.72 -3.16 16.20
C VAL A 240 0.44 -3.02 15.36
N ASP A 241 0.11 -1.78 14.96
CA ASP A 241 -1.00 -1.54 14.02
C ASP A 241 -0.51 -1.75 12.59
N HIS A 242 -1.02 -2.80 11.96
CA HIS A 242 -0.56 -3.24 10.64
C HIS A 242 -1.68 -3.97 9.89
N ILE A 243 -1.49 -4.13 8.58
CA ILE A 243 -2.37 -4.92 7.72
C ILE A 243 -2.38 -6.37 8.21
N PRO A 244 -3.52 -6.91 8.67
CA PRO A 244 -3.61 -8.29 9.14
C PRO A 244 -3.14 -9.30 8.10
N GLY A 245 -2.26 -10.21 8.53
CA GLY A 245 -1.69 -11.23 7.65
C GLY A 245 -0.51 -10.76 6.79
N ASN A 246 -0.08 -9.49 6.88
CA ASN A 246 1.18 -9.04 6.30
C ASN A 246 2.28 -9.10 7.37
N ILE A 247 3.13 -10.11 7.30
CA ILE A 247 4.08 -10.44 8.35
C ILE A 247 5.50 -10.35 7.79
N SER A 248 6.24 -9.31 8.16
CA SER A 248 7.67 -9.18 7.86
C SER A 248 8.48 -9.75 9.02
N MET A 249 9.31 -10.74 8.73
CA MET A 249 10.11 -11.45 9.73
C MET A 249 11.56 -11.51 9.32
N SER A 250 12.44 -11.17 10.24
CA SER A 250 13.92 -11.26 10.07
C SER A 250 14.47 -12.36 10.96
N PHE A 251 15.30 -13.22 10.38
CA PHE A 251 15.95 -14.33 11.06
C PHE A 251 17.45 -14.05 11.18
N PRO A 252 17.99 -14.01 12.41
CA PRO A 252 19.42 -13.74 12.62
C PRO A 252 20.30 -14.79 11.92
N ASN A 253 21.39 -14.35 11.30
CA ASN A 253 22.36 -15.21 10.60
C ASN A 253 21.77 -16.08 9.48
N ALA A 254 20.65 -15.68 8.92
CA ALA A 254 19.99 -16.38 7.82
C ALA A 254 20.05 -15.56 6.52
N ASP A 255 19.75 -16.23 5.41
CA ASP A 255 19.60 -15.63 4.10
C ASP A 255 18.15 -15.81 3.63
N GLY A 256 17.44 -14.68 3.44
CA GLY A 256 16.03 -14.66 3.05
C GLY A 256 15.78 -15.28 1.68
N GLU A 257 16.72 -15.17 0.72
CA GLU A 257 16.59 -15.84 -0.59
C GLU A 257 16.72 -17.36 -0.43
N ALA A 258 17.70 -17.82 0.37
CA ALA A 258 17.83 -19.24 0.65
C ALA A 258 16.59 -19.79 1.36
N ILE A 259 16.02 -19.06 2.32
CA ILE A 259 14.77 -19.45 2.99
C ILE A 259 13.63 -19.54 1.97
N LEU A 260 13.46 -18.51 1.11
CA LEU A 260 12.42 -18.46 0.08
C LEU A 260 12.53 -19.68 -0.85
N HIS A 261 13.70 -19.98 -1.38
CA HIS A 261 13.89 -21.11 -2.29
C HIS A 261 13.60 -22.46 -1.61
N ARG A 262 14.03 -22.62 -0.35
CA ARG A 262 13.75 -23.87 0.41
C ARG A 262 12.27 -24.04 0.71
N LEU A 263 11.54 -22.96 0.99
CA LEU A 263 10.09 -22.97 1.18
C LEU A 263 9.36 -23.26 -0.13
N ASP A 264 9.82 -22.68 -1.27
CA ASP A 264 9.24 -22.90 -2.60
C ASP A 264 9.33 -24.38 -3.02
N PHE A 265 10.46 -25.06 -2.76
CA PHE A 265 10.59 -26.51 -2.97
C PHE A 265 9.59 -27.34 -2.16
N LEU A 266 9.06 -26.80 -1.07
CA LEU A 266 8.01 -27.43 -0.25
C LEU A 266 6.59 -26.96 -0.65
N GLY A 267 6.46 -26.16 -1.73
CA GLY A 267 5.20 -25.62 -2.21
C GLY A 267 4.65 -24.49 -1.33
N ILE A 268 5.54 -23.77 -0.61
CA ILE A 268 5.20 -22.65 0.26
C ILE A 268 5.79 -21.36 -0.36
N CYS A 269 4.92 -20.47 -0.83
CA CYS A 269 5.32 -19.22 -1.47
C CYS A 269 5.40 -18.09 -0.45
N VAL A 270 6.58 -17.47 -0.36
CA VAL A 270 6.82 -16.24 0.42
C VAL A 270 7.53 -15.21 -0.45
N SER A 271 7.80 -14.02 0.08
CA SER A 271 8.62 -13.00 -0.59
C SER A 271 9.83 -12.65 0.27
N THR A 272 10.93 -12.25 -0.34
CA THR A 272 12.03 -11.60 0.39
C THR A 272 11.67 -10.16 0.73
N GLY A 273 12.39 -9.53 1.65
CA GLY A 273 12.25 -8.11 1.97
C GLY A 273 12.49 -7.18 0.78
N SER A 274 13.20 -7.66 -0.26
CA SER A 274 13.53 -6.92 -1.50
C SER A 274 12.67 -7.30 -2.71
N ALA A 275 11.47 -7.84 -2.51
CA ALA A 275 10.62 -8.40 -3.57
C ALA A 275 10.36 -7.48 -4.79
N CYS A 276 10.48 -6.15 -4.64
CA CYS A 276 10.34 -5.19 -5.75
C CYS A 276 11.68 -4.90 -6.47
N ASP A 277 12.82 -5.26 -5.89
CA ASP A 277 14.18 -5.06 -6.44
C ASP A 277 14.81 -6.34 -6.97
N SER A 278 14.03 -7.28 -7.45
CA SER A 278 14.40 -8.65 -7.84
C SER A 278 15.53 -8.78 -8.89
N LYS A 279 16.10 -7.68 -9.35
CA LYS A 279 17.27 -7.66 -10.25
C LYS A 279 18.59 -7.34 -9.56
N ASN A 280 18.58 -6.86 -8.32
CA ASN A 280 19.76 -6.59 -7.52
C ASN A 280 19.55 -7.17 -6.13
N THR A 281 20.48 -7.93 -5.63
CA THR A 281 20.55 -8.49 -4.27
C THR A 281 20.72 -7.38 -3.21
N GLN A 282 19.89 -6.33 -3.27
CA GLN A 282 19.99 -5.19 -2.37
C GLN A 282 18.92 -5.28 -1.27
N ILE A 283 19.33 -4.92 -0.05
CA ILE A 283 18.42 -4.77 1.08
C ILE A 283 17.35 -3.74 0.72
N SER A 284 16.09 -4.08 0.99
CA SER A 284 14.93 -3.20 0.79
C SER A 284 15.17 -1.80 1.38
N HIS A 285 14.82 -0.75 0.61
CA HIS A 285 14.87 0.63 1.11
C HIS A 285 14.02 0.82 2.38
N VAL A 286 12.90 0.08 2.49
CA VAL A 286 12.05 0.10 3.69
C VAL A 286 12.80 -0.40 4.91
N LEU A 287 13.49 -1.56 4.81
CA LEU A 287 14.26 -2.12 5.92
C LEU A 287 15.45 -1.22 6.31
N LYS A 288 16.07 -0.55 5.33
CA LYS A 288 17.09 0.47 5.59
C LYS A 288 16.51 1.69 6.31
N ALA A 289 15.36 2.18 5.86
CA ALA A 289 14.72 3.36 6.42
C ALA A 289 14.29 3.18 7.89
N ILE A 290 13.85 1.98 8.28
CA ILE A 290 13.54 1.65 9.68
C ILE A 290 14.79 1.34 10.52
N GLY A 291 15.99 1.43 9.93
CA GLY A 291 17.26 1.21 10.63
C GLY A 291 17.52 -0.24 11.02
N LEU A 292 17.01 -1.19 10.25
CA LEU A 292 17.28 -2.61 10.50
C LEU A 292 18.73 -2.94 10.12
N ASP A 293 19.46 -3.58 11.03
CA ASP A 293 20.85 -3.99 10.79
C ASP A 293 20.97 -4.95 9.60
N GLU A 294 22.03 -4.78 8.81
CA GLU A 294 22.24 -5.52 7.57
C GLU A 294 22.13 -7.06 7.73
N PRO A 295 22.71 -7.70 8.77
CA PRO A 295 22.57 -9.14 8.98
C PRO A 295 21.13 -9.60 9.20
N LEU A 296 20.30 -8.79 9.87
CA LEU A 296 18.86 -9.07 10.04
C LEU A 296 18.08 -8.78 8.77
N ALA A 297 18.40 -7.69 8.09
CA ALA A 297 17.74 -7.31 6.85
C ALA A 297 17.93 -8.34 5.74
N THR A 298 19.14 -8.95 5.64
CA THR A 298 19.44 -10.02 4.69
C THR A 298 18.59 -11.28 4.96
N GLY A 299 18.36 -11.62 6.24
CA GLY A 299 17.54 -12.75 6.64
C GLY A 299 16.03 -12.49 6.65
N THR A 300 15.57 -11.41 6.00
CA THR A 300 14.14 -11.03 6.06
C THR A 300 13.31 -11.69 4.96
N ILE A 301 12.19 -12.29 5.37
CA ILE A 301 11.12 -12.70 4.46
C ILE A 301 9.80 -11.99 4.84
N ARG A 302 8.89 -11.89 3.86
CA ARG A 302 7.52 -11.47 4.09
C ARG A 302 6.57 -12.62 3.80
N ILE A 303 5.76 -12.97 4.78
CA ILE A 303 4.66 -13.92 4.68
C ILE A 303 3.38 -13.10 4.49
N SER A 304 2.59 -13.44 3.47
CA SER A 304 1.32 -12.77 3.20
C SER A 304 0.20 -13.81 3.27
N LEU A 305 -0.57 -13.77 4.35
CA LEU A 305 -1.71 -14.64 4.55
C LEU A 305 -2.93 -14.08 3.82
N GLY A 306 -3.71 -14.95 3.21
CA GLY A 306 -4.99 -14.62 2.57
C GLY A 306 -6.18 -15.24 3.29
N LYS A 307 -7.38 -14.80 2.91
CA LYS A 307 -8.66 -15.26 3.50
C LYS A 307 -8.91 -16.77 3.39
N ASP A 308 -8.22 -17.44 2.48
CA ASP A 308 -8.39 -18.87 2.21
C ASP A 308 -7.30 -19.74 2.88
N ASN A 309 -6.33 -19.14 3.59
CA ASN A 309 -5.34 -19.88 4.38
C ASN A 309 -5.99 -20.51 5.62
N THR A 310 -5.42 -21.63 6.04
CA THR A 310 -5.92 -22.48 7.12
C THR A 310 -4.87 -22.67 8.22
N GLU A 311 -5.28 -23.24 9.36
CA GLU A 311 -4.38 -23.65 10.45
C GLU A 311 -3.36 -24.71 9.99
N ASP A 312 -3.74 -25.57 9.03
CA ASP A 312 -2.83 -26.55 8.44
C ASP A 312 -1.73 -25.88 7.65
N ASP A 313 -2.01 -24.77 6.92
CA ASP A 313 -0.99 -23.99 6.23
C ASP A 313 -0.01 -23.36 7.23
N ILE A 314 -0.49 -22.86 8.35
CA ILE A 314 0.36 -22.34 9.43
C ILE A 314 1.23 -23.44 10.03
N THR A 315 0.69 -24.63 10.24
CA THR A 315 1.46 -25.79 10.72
C THR A 315 2.58 -26.15 9.74
N ARG A 316 2.25 -26.22 8.44
CA ARG A 316 3.21 -26.55 7.39
C ARG A 316 4.34 -25.53 7.28
N ILE A 317 4.06 -24.23 7.32
CA ILE A 317 5.11 -23.20 7.21
C ILE A 317 5.98 -23.15 8.45
N THR A 318 5.41 -23.32 9.67
CA THR A 318 6.18 -23.31 10.91
C THR A 318 7.11 -24.53 11.03
N ASP A 319 6.65 -25.70 10.62
CA ASP A 319 7.47 -26.92 10.57
C ASP A 319 8.58 -26.82 9.52
N ALA A 320 8.29 -26.22 8.38
CA ALA A 320 9.28 -25.96 7.34
C ALA A 320 10.35 -24.98 7.81
N LEU A 321 9.96 -23.85 8.41
CA LEU A 321 10.90 -22.85 8.94
C LEU A 321 11.77 -23.43 10.05
N LYS A 322 11.22 -24.24 10.96
CA LYS A 322 11.98 -24.97 11.99
C LYS A 322 13.09 -25.83 11.38
N LYS A 323 12.79 -26.57 10.29
CA LYS A 323 13.78 -27.43 9.61
C LYS A 323 14.82 -26.64 8.81
N ILE A 324 14.46 -25.43 8.36
CA ILE A 324 15.34 -24.57 7.54
C ILE A 324 16.33 -23.82 8.43
N LEU A 325 15.87 -23.39 9.62
CA LEU A 325 16.59 -22.47 10.50
C LEU A 325 17.23 -23.17 11.72
N GLY A 326 16.79 -24.37 12.09
CA GLY A 326 17.37 -25.22 13.13
C GLY A 326 18.34 -26.18 12.54
#